data_0b4db7c6c85894db93a7796acc52861f
#
_entry.id   0b4db7c6c85894db93a7796acc52861f
#
_cell.length_a   1.000
_cell.length_b   1.000
_cell.length_c   1.000
_cell.angle_alpha   90.00
_cell.angle_beta   90.00
_cell.angle_gamma   90.00
#
_symmetry.space_group_name_H-M   'P 1'
#
loop_
_entity.id
_entity.type
_entity.pdbx_description
1 polymer ?
#
loop_
_entity_poly.entity_id
_entity_poly.type
_entity_poly.pdbx_seq_one_letter_code
_entity_poly.pdbx_strand_id
1 'polypeptide(L)'
;YKTFGEVARSNPPYELEFASRIRQTEVFSGTNYLKVVKMLEKMAKSQKNKDYLDQVYYALGNVYLSREDTVNAIKNYQLGIDKSTLNGMDKAICQIKLGDIYFTMRDYVKAQPCFSGALAGIQKEYRDYERVSKLSAILDELVVHVEAVYLQDSLQALAKLPEAERLAIIDKKIEEVKKEEEEAKALAEKEAYLAEQEAKGTGIDRPGTETNAVVLPNASGGASFYFYNPQTVAQGKTQFQRKWGRRPLEDH
;
A
#
# COMPACT_ATOMS: atom_id res chain seq x y z
N TYR A 1 10.31 -4.77 27.67
CA TYR A 1 11.34 -4.68 26.63
C TYR A 1 12.21 -5.94 26.59
N LYS A 2 12.87 -6.33 27.72
CA LYS A 2 13.77 -7.48 27.77
C LYS A 2 13.06 -8.79 27.43
N THR A 3 11.91 -9.06 28.01
CA THR A 3 11.07 -10.26 27.77
C THR A 3 10.70 -10.44 26.31
N PHE A 4 10.26 -9.38 25.61
CA PHE A 4 10.02 -9.46 24.16
C PHE A 4 11.28 -9.75 23.34
N GLY A 5 12.44 -9.23 23.79
CA GLY A 5 13.72 -9.53 23.16
C GLY A 5 14.18 -10.98 23.41
N GLU A 6 13.82 -11.60 24.51
CA GLU A 6 14.06 -13.00 24.81
C GLU A 6 13.19 -13.91 23.97
N VAL A 7 11.89 -13.60 23.85
CA VAL A 7 10.97 -14.33 22.96
C VAL A 7 11.48 -14.30 21.52
N ALA A 8 11.88 -13.13 21.01
CA ALA A 8 12.37 -13.00 19.63
C ALA A 8 13.69 -13.81 19.38
N ARG A 9 14.46 -14.14 20.45
CA ARG A 9 15.71 -14.91 20.34
C ARG A 9 15.56 -16.39 20.59
N SER A 10 14.41 -16.82 21.14
CA SER A 10 14.14 -18.25 21.43
C SER A 10 13.77 -19.08 20.20
N ASN A 11 13.98 -18.55 18.99
CA ASN A 11 13.63 -19.18 17.72
C ASN A 11 12.14 -19.59 17.62
N PRO A 12 11.21 -18.66 17.91
CA PRO A 12 9.78 -18.93 17.80
C PRO A 12 9.34 -18.97 16.33
N PRO A 13 8.09 -19.39 16.04
CA PRO A 13 7.50 -19.20 14.72
C PRO A 13 7.61 -17.73 14.28
N TYR A 14 7.74 -17.50 12.97
CA TYR A 14 8.03 -16.20 12.40
C TYR A 14 7.06 -15.10 12.86
N GLU A 15 5.77 -15.38 12.88
CA GLU A 15 4.75 -14.43 13.32
C GLU A 15 4.95 -13.97 14.77
N LEU A 16 5.33 -14.88 15.65
CA LEU A 16 5.59 -14.57 17.05
C LEU A 16 6.91 -13.79 17.20
N GLU A 17 7.95 -14.11 16.41
CA GLU A 17 9.18 -13.33 16.37
C GLU A 17 8.88 -11.89 15.92
N PHE A 18 8.14 -11.74 14.83
CA PHE A 18 7.76 -10.46 14.28
C PHE A 18 6.95 -9.63 15.28
N ALA A 19 5.86 -10.20 15.81
CA ALA A 19 5.01 -9.53 16.81
C ALA A 19 5.82 -9.12 18.05
N SER A 20 6.72 -9.98 18.53
CA SER A 20 7.58 -9.67 19.67
C SER A 20 8.52 -8.49 19.39
N ARG A 21 9.05 -8.39 18.18
CA ARG A 21 9.90 -7.26 17.77
C ARG A 21 9.10 -5.96 17.69
N ILE A 22 7.90 -5.97 17.14
CA ILE A 22 7.02 -4.80 17.10
C ILE A 22 6.65 -4.36 18.52
N ARG A 23 6.18 -5.29 19.38
CA ARG A 23 5.86 -4.99 20.79
C ARG A 23 7.07 -4.49 21.57
N GLN A 24 8.27 -4.96 21.26
CA GLN A 24 9.50 -4.46 21.86
C GLN A 24 9.69 -2.97 21.56
N THR A 25 9.33 -2.50 20.36
CA THR A 25 9.44 -1.08 20.01
C THR A 25 8.44 -0.21 20.74
N GLU A 26 7.21 -0.69 20.95
CA GLU A 26 6.14 0.03 21.64
C GLU A 26 6.48 0.32 23.12
N VAL A 27 7.17 -0.61 23.77
CA VAL A 27 7.56 -0.47 25.20
C VAL A 27 8.97 0.11 25.36
N PHE A 28 9.56 0.63 24.29
CA PHE A 28 10.90 1.21 24.36
C PHE A 28 10.86 2.62 24.94
N SER A 29 11.46 2.79 26.10
CA SER A 29 11.60 4.07 26.81
C SER A 29 13.05 4.60 26.88
N GLY A 30 13.98 3.92 26.18
CA GLY A 30 15.40 4.26 26.21
C GLY A 30 15.76 5.49 25.37
N THR A 31 16.94 6.07 25.65
CA THR A 31 17.45 7.24 24.93
C THR A 31 17.94 6.93 23.52
N ASN A 32 18.34 5.69 23.24
CA ASN A 32 18.90 5.29 21.93
C ASN A 32 17.81 4.80 20.95
N TYR A 33 16.85 5.69 20.63
CA TYR A 33 15.78 5.36 19.69
C TYR A 33 16.28 5.07 18.26
N LEU A 34 17.42 5.65 17.86
CA LEU A 34 18.01 5.42 16.53
C LEU A 34 18.32 3.93 16.27
N LYS A 35 18.64 3.17 17.34
CA LYS A 35 18.84 1.73 17.22
C LYS A 35 17.54 1.01 16.90
N VAL A 36 16.44 1.45 17.46
CA VAL A 36 15.09 0.92 17.18
C VAL A 36 14.65 1.26 15.76
N VAL A 37 14.86 2.52 15.34
CA VAL A 37 14.59 2.96 13.97
C VAL A 37 15.34 2.11 12.95
N LYS A 38 16.68 1.94 13.11
CA LYS A 38 17.48 1.09 12.22
C LYS A 38 17.00 -0.36 12.18
N MET A 39 16.54 -0.89 13.30
CA MET A 39 15.97 -2.25 13.35
C MET A 39 14.68 -2.33 12.54
N LEU A 40 13.75 -1.40 12.71
CA LEU A 40 12.48 -1.34 11.98
C LEU A 40 12.70 -1.10 10.47
N GLU A 41 13.62 -0.21 10.10
CA GLU A 41 14.00 0.02 8.70
C GLU A 41 14.58 -1.25 8.04
N LYS A 42 15.38 -2.02 8.79
CA LYS A 42 15.85 -3.32 8.31
C LYS A 42 14.70 -4.32 8.13
N MET A 43 13.72 -4.30 9.04
CA MET A 43 12.50 -5.11 8.90
C MET A 43 11.68 -4.70 7.69
N ALA A 44 11.54 -3.40 7.41
CA ALA A 44 10.83 -2.87 6.25
C ALA A 44 11.46 -3.30 4.90
N LYS A 45 12.78 -3.47 4.86
CA LYS A 45 13.50 -3.90 3.65
C LYS A 45 13.47 -5.42 3.44
N SER A 46 13.03 -6.20 4.41
CA SER A 46 13.02 -7.65 4.33
C SER A 46 11.81 -8.16 3.56
N GLN A 47 12.02 -8.98 2.54
CA GLN A 47 10.94 -9.61 1.76
C GLN A 47 9.99 -10.46 2.62
N LYS A 48 10.47 -11.00 3.72
CA LYS A 48 9.65 -11.77 4.68
C LYS A 48 8.55 -10.94 5.33
N ASN A 49 8.71 -9.61 5.38
CA ASN A 49 7.78 -8.69 6.04
C ASN A 49 6.86 -7.98 5.05
N LYS A 50 6.82 -8.39 3.78
CA LYS A 50 6.06 -7.70 2.74
C LYS A 50 4.58 -7.51 3.12
N ASP A 51 3.98 -8.51 3.76
CA ASP A 51 2.58 -8.51 4.16
C ASP A 51 2.32 -7.82 5.52
N TYR A 52 3.37 -7.38 6.20
CA TYR A 52 3.32 -6.72 7.50
C TYR A 52 3.95 -5.33 7.49
N LEU A 53 4.09 -4.71 6.31
CA LEU A 53 4.73 -3.40 6.17
C LEU A 53 3.95 -2.30 6.89
N ASP A 54 2.63 -2.38 6.92
CA ASP A 54 1.77 -1.48 7.65
C ASP A 54 2.11 -1.45 9.15
N GLN A 55 2.29 -2.62 9.78
CA GLN A 55 2.70 -2.71 11.19
C GLN A 55 4.12 -2.16 11.43
N VAL A 56 5.06 -2.41 10.51
CA VAL A 56 6.43 -1.89 10.62
C VAL A 56 6.45 -0.38 10.53
N TYR A 57 5.74 0.19 9.55
CA TYR A 57 5.67 1.64 9.39
C TYR A 57 4.85 2.31 10.48
N TYR A 58 3.80 1.65 10.99
CA TYR A 58 3.10 2.07 12.20
C TYR A 58 4.04 2.20 13.39
N ALA A 59 4.87 1.18 13.63
CA ALA A 59 5.85 1.20 14.71
C ALA A 59 6.89 2.32 14.53
N LEU A 60 7.38 2.55 13.31
CA LEU A 60 8.25 3.68 12.98
C LEU A 60 7.57 5.02 13.28
N GLY A 61 6.32 5.18 12.85
CA GLY A 61 5.51 6.37 13.13
C GLY A 61 5.41 6.65 14.64
N ASN A 62 5.11 5.62 15.45
CA ASN A 62 5.03 5.74 16.90
C ASN A 62 6.37 6.15 17.54
N VAL A 63 7.49 5.60 17.05
CA VAL A 63 8.83 5.96 17.56
C VAL A 63 9.14 7.42 17.27
N TYR A 64 8.87 7.92 16.06
CA TYR A 64 9.08 9.33 15.72
C TYR A 64 8.13 10.25 16.49
N LEU A 65 6.85 9.87 16.60
CA LEU A 65 5.86 10.65 17.34
C LEU A 65 6.23 10.80 18.84
N SER A 66 6.77 9.74 19.45
CA SER A 66 7.25 9.77 20.85
C SER A 66 8.43 10.71 21.05
N ARG A 67 9.05 11.21 20.00
CA ARG A 67 10.15 12.17 19.96
C ARG A 67 9.73 13.55 19.44
N GLU A 68 8.42 13.75 19.31
CA GLU A 68 7.85 15.01 18.78
C GLU A 68 8.25 15.29 17.32
N ASP A 69 8.85 14.30 16.63
CA ASP A 69 9.16 14.37 15.20
C ASP A 69 7.91 14.02 14.38
N THR A 70 6.98 14.98 14.37
CA THR A 70 5.68 14.83 13.68
C THR A 70 5.83 14.65 12.18
N VAL A 71 6.84 15.26 11.55
CA VAL A 71 7.06 15.17 10.11
C VAL A 71 7.41 13.74 9.70
N ASN A 72 8.37 13.13 10.38
CA ASN A 72 8.73 11.74 10.10
C ASN A 72 7.63 10.76 10.56
N ALA A 73 6.87 11.07 11.61
CA ALA A 73 5.71 10.28 12.02
C ALA A 73 4.64 10.24 10.92
N ILE A 74 4.22 11.39 10.38
CA ILE A 74 3.26 11.50 9.27
C ILE A 74 3.74 10.68 8.07
N LYS A 75 5.00 10.87 7.66
CA LYS A 75 5.58 10.14 6.52
C LYS A 75 5.51 8.63 6.70
N ASN A 76 5.83 8.13 7.89
CA ASN A 76 5.81 6.68 8.13
C ASN A 76 4.37 6.14 8.23
N TYR A 77 3.43 6.84 8.86
CA TYR A 77 2.03 6.40 8.84
C TYR A 77 1.46 6.38 7.42
N GLN A 78 1.80 7.37 6.58
CA GLN A 78 1.40 7.38 5.17
C GLN A 78 1.98 6.18 4.42
N LEU A 79 3.27 5.86 4.62
CA LEU A 79 3.89 4.66 4.04
C LEU A 79 3.21 3.37 4.54
N GLY A 80 2.77 3.32 5.80
CA GLY A 80 2.00 2.19 6.32
C GLY A 80 0.68 2.00 5.59
N ILE A 81 -0.02 3.09 5.31
CA ILE A 81 -1.28 3.08 4.53
C ILE A 81 -1.03 2.62 3.08
N ASP A 82 -0.02 3.19 2.42
CA ASP A 82 0.29 2.95 1.00
C ASP A 82 0.85 1.54 0.74
N LYS A 83 1.58 0.98 1.70
CA LYS A 83 2.21 -0.34 1.59
C LYS A 83 1.38 -1.49 2.19
N SER A 84 0.24 -1.19 2.79
CA SER A 84 -0.65 -2.22 3.30
C SER A 84 -1.21 -3.06 2.15
N THR A 85 -1.05 -4.37 2.25
CA THR A 85 -1.55 -5.33 1.24
C THR A 85 -2.93 -5.88 1.61
N LEU A 86 -3.24 -5.94 2.90
CA LEU A 86 -4.46 -6.58 3.41
C LEU A 86 -5.64 -5.61 3.57
N ASN A 87 -5.40 -4.29 3.48
CA ASN A 87 -6.42 -3.26 3.68
C ASN A 87 -7.28 -3.46 4.96
N GLY A 88 -6.71 -4.10 5.97
CA GLY A 88 -7.38 -4.49 7.19
C GLY A 88 -7.18 -3.50 8.35
N MET A 89 -7.29 -4.04 9.57
CA MET A 89 -7.23 -3.27 10.80
C MET A 89 -5.93 -2.49 11.00
N ASP A 90 -4.78 -3.04 10.58
CA ASP A 90 -3.48 -2.39 10.74
C ASP A 90 -3.36 -1.11 9.89
N LYS A 91 -3.90 -1.14 8.66
CA LYS A 91 -4.03 0.06 7.82
C LYS A 91 -4.94 1.10 8.48
N ALA A 92 -6.09 0.67 8.99
CA ALA A 92 -7.04 1.57 9.65
C ALA A 92 -6.44 2.22 10.90
N ILE A 93 -5.63 1.50 11.67
CA ILE A 93 -4.92 2.07 12.83
C ILE A 93 -3.91 3.14 12.39
N CYS A 94 -3.18 2.92 11.28
CA CYS A 94 -2.31 3.95 10.70
C CYS A 94 -3.12 5.19 10.30
N GLN A 95 -4.26 5.01 9.66
CA GLN A 95 -5.16 6.11 9.26
C GLN A 95 -5.69 6.88 10.47
N ILE A 96 -6.12 6.19 11.53
CA ILE A 96 -6.57 6.85 12.77
C ILE A 96 -5.45 7.71 13.38
N LYS A 97 -4.24 7.18 13.48
CA LYS A 97 -3.09 7.93 14.01
C LYS A 97 -2.74 9.14 13.17
N LEU A 98 -2.75 8.98 11.86
CA LEU A 98 -2.51 10.07 10.92
C LEU A 98 -3.62 11.13 11.00
N GLY A 99 -4.87 10.70 11.08
CA GLY A 99 -6.02 11.57 11.29
C GLY A 99 -5.95 12.35 12.60
N ASP A 100 -5.58 11.72 13.72
CA ASP A 100 -5.38 12.37 15.02
C ASP A 100 -4.30 13.47 14.95
N ILE A 101 -3.21 13.22 14.21
CA ILE A 101 -2.15 14.23 14.01
C ILE A 101 -2.68 15.42 13.21
N TYR A 102 -3.31 15.17 12.05
CA TYR A 102 -3.86 16.24 11.23
C TYR A 102 -4.95 17.03 11.96
N PHE A 103 -5.79 16.34 12.73
CA PHE A 103 -6.81 16.99 13.56
C PHE A 103 -6.19 17.92 14.61
N THR A 104 -5.12 17.47 15.28
CA THR A 104 -4.37 18.29 16.26
C THR A 104 -3.71 19.51 15.59
N MET A 105 -3.24 19.34 14.34
CA MET A 105 -2.69 20.42 13.52
C MET A 105 -3.77 21.35 12.93
N ARG A 106 -5.06 21.06 13.15
CA ARG A 106 -6.22 21.74 12.56
C ARG A 106 -6.29 21.66 11.03
N ASP A 107 -5.60 20.69 10.43
CA ASP A 107 -5.71 20.38 9.01
C ASP A 107 -6.88 19.40 8.79
N TYR A 108 -8.10 19.93 8.90
CA TYR A 108 -9.32 19.13 8.85
C TYR A 108 -9.56 18.48 7.49
N VAL A 109 -9.09 19.14 6.43
CA VAL A 109 -9.19 18.63 5.05
C VAL A 109 -8.42 17.32 4.88
N LYS A 110 -7.24 17.22 5.51
CA LYS A 110 -6.44 15.98 5.50
C LYS A 110 -6.88 14.98 6.56
N ALA A 111 -7.43 15.44 7.67
CA ALA A 111 -7.91 14.56 8.74
C ALA A 111 -9.16 13.74 8.32
N GLN A 112 -10.08 14.35 7.58
CA GLN A 112 -11.34 13.74 7.16
C GLN A 112 -11.14 12.43 6.39
N PRO A 113 -10.36 12.35 5.28
CA PRO A 113 -10.17 11.11 4.54
C PRO A 113 -9.47 10.03 5.35
N CYS A 114 -8.66 10.40 6.36
CA CYS A 114 -8.04 9.45 7.26
C CYS A 114 -9.06 8.76 8.15
N PHE A 115 -9.98 9.50 8.79
CA PHE A 115 -11.01 8.90 9.63
C PHE A 115 -12.06 8.14 8.82
N SER A 116 -12.51 8.71 7.70
CA SER A 116 -13.45 8.06 6.78
C SER A 116 -12.89 6.74 6.25
N GLY A 117 -11.64 6.73 5.78
CA GLY A 117 -10.96 5.53 5.31
C GLY A 117 -10.75 4.46 6.40
N ALA A 118 -10.50 4.89 7.63
CA ALA A 118 -10.30 3.97 8.76
C ALA A 118 -11.56 3.18 9.10
N LEU A 119 -12.75 3.76 8.94
CA LEU A 119 -14.02 3.10 9.24
C LEU A 119 -14.26 1.83 8.41
N ALA A 120 -13.70 1.77 7.20
CA ALA A 120 -13.78 0.57 6.36
C ALA A 120 -12.96 -0.62 6.90
N GLY A 121 -11.92 -0.34 7.69
CA GLY A 121 -11.00 -1.35 8.19
C GLY A 121 -11.20 -1.74 9.67
N ILE A 122 -12.00 -1.00 10.44
CA ILE A 122 -12.29 -1.28 11.85
C ILE A 122 -13.69 -1.87 12.06
N GLN A 123 -13.81 -2.81 13.01
CA GLN A 123 -15.09 -3.37 13.41
C GLN A 123 -15.74 -2.52 14.50
N LYS A 124 -17.06 -2.68 14.68
CA LYS A 124 -17.83 -1.92 15.69
C LYS A 124 -17.35 -2.15 17.12
N GLU A 125 -16.78 -3.31 17.39
CA GLU A 125 -16.21 -3.72 18.66
C GLU A 125 -14.86 -3.07 18.97
N TYR A 126 -14.27 -2.38 17.98
CA TYR A 126 -13.02 -1.65 18.20
C TYR A 126 -13.23 -0.52 19.21
N ARG A 127 -12.33 -0.42 20.19
CA ARG A 127 -12.47 0.51 21.32
C ARG A 127 -12.74 1.95 20.91
N ASP A 128 -12.09 2.42 19.85
CA ASP A 128 -12.19 3.81 19.38
C ASP A 128 -13.21 4.00 18.25
N TYR A 129 -14.01 2.96 17.90
CA TYR A 129 -14.94 3.01 16.77
C TYR A 129 -15.93 4.19 16.87
N GLU A 130 -16.58 4.35 18.05
CA GLU A 130 -17.52 5.45 18.23
C GLU A 130 -16.90 6.83 18.08
N ARG A 131 -15.68 7.01 18.61
CA ARG A 131 -14.93 8.26 18.47
C ARG A 131 -14.63 8.56 17.02
N VAL A 132 -14.07 7.59 16.29
CA VAL A 132 -13.70 7.70 14.88
C VAL A 132 -14.93 7.97 14.02
N SER A 133 -16.04 7.24 14.25
CA SER A 133 -17.29 7.42 13.53
C SER A 133 -17.89 8.83 13.73
N LYS A 134 -17.92 9.32 14.97
CA LYS A 134 -18.39 10.68 15.27
C LYS A 134 -17.50 11.76 14.64
N LEU A 135 -16.18 11.59 14.71
CA LEU A 135 -15.23 12.53 14.11
C LEU A 135 -15.36 12.54 12.58
N SER A 136 -15.49 11.39 11.93
CA SER A 136 -15.72 11.33 10.49
C SER A 136 -16.98 12.09 10.09
N ALA A 137 -18.11 11.83 10.75
CA ALA A 137 -19.37 12.49 10.44
C ALA A 137 -19.29 14.03 10.62
N ILE A 138 -18.67 14.49 11.70
CA ILE A 138 -18.49 15.94 11.95
C ILE A 138 -17.55 16.55 10.92
N LEU A 139 -16.48 15.87 10.55
CA LEU A 139 -15.52 16.36 9.58
C LEU A 139 -16.09 16.37 8.16
N ASP A 140 -16.97 15.43 7.81
CA ASP A 140 -17.65 15.40 6.51
C ASP A 140 -18.47 16.70 6.28
N GLU A 141 -19.12 17.21 7.32
CA GLU A 141 -19.83 18.48 7.26
C GLU A 141 -18.87 19.70 7.32
N LEU A 142 -17.90 19.65 8.22
CA LEU A 142 -16.99 20.76 8.47
C LEU A 142 -16.08 21.08 7.27
N VAL A 143 -15.56 20.05 6.62
CA VAL A 143 -14.58 20.19 5.52
C VAL A 143 -15.18 20.98 4.36
N VAL A 144 -16.45 20.80 4.04
CA VAL A 144 -17.15 21.56 2.99
C VAL A 144 -17.06 23.07 3.25
N HIS A 145 -17.27 23.48 4.49
CA HIS A 145 -17.19 24.89 4.87
C HIS A 145 -15.74 25.39 4.91
N VAL A 146 -14.82 24.59 5.38
CA VAL A 146 -13.38 24.93 5.44
C VAL A 146 -12.82 25.11 4.03
N GLU A 147 -13.13 24.20 3.11
CA GLU A 147 -12.73 24.31 1.70
C GLU A 147 -13.34 25.53 1.01
N ALA A 148 -14.63 25.84 1.31
CA ALA A 148 -15.25 27.04 0.80
C ALA A 148 -14.54 28.32 1.28
N VAL A 149 -14.12 28.36 2.55
CA VAL A 149 -13.35 29.49 3.09
C VAL A 149 -11.99 29.58 2.41
N TYR A 150 -11.24 28.47 2.29
CA TYR A 150 -9.95 28.47 1.60
C TYR A 150 -10.05 28.91 0.14
N LEU A 151 -11.10 28.46 -0.55
CA LEU A 151 -11.36 28.88 -1.92
C LEU A 151 -11.62 30.40 -1.98
N GLN A 152 -12.47 30.91 -1.11
CA GLN A 152 -12.79 32.35 -1.08
C GLN A 152 -11.60 33.22 -0.71
N ASP A 153 -10.80 32.79 0.26
CA ASP A 153 -9.57 33.50 0.64
C ASP A 153 -8.56 33.52 -0.50
N SER A 154 -8.39 32.40 -1.21
CA SER A 154 -7.51 32.32 -2.38
C SER A 154 -7.98 33.20 -3.53
N LEU A 155 -9.31 33.23 -3.80
CA LEU A 155 -9.89 34.10 -4.81
C LEU A 155 -9.76 35.59 -4.47
N GLN A 156 -9.95 35.95 -3.20
CA GLN A 156 -9.74 37.32 -2.71
C GLN A 156 -8.26 37.73 -2.80
N ALA A 157 -7.33 36.79 -2.49
CA ALA A 157 -5.90 37.06 -2.65
C ALA A 157 -5.55 37.31 -4.13
N LEU A 158 -6.05 36.46 -5.03
CA LEU A 158 -5.88 36.61 -6.47
C LEU A 158 -6.46 37.94 -6.97
N ALA A 159 -7.65 38.37 -6.48
CA ALA A 159 -8.28 39.61 -6.89
C ALA A 159 -7.45 40.87 -6.53
N LYS A 160 -6.62 40.80 -5.48
CA LYS A 160 -5.75 41.89 -5.05
C LYS A 160 -4.45 42.00 -5.87
N LEU A 161 -4.09 41.00 -6.66
CA LEU A 161 -2.89 41.00 -7.46
C LEU A 161 -3.06 41.84 -8.75
N PRO A 162 -1.99 42.44 -9.30
CA PRO A 162 -1.99 43.01 -10.62
C PRO A 162 -2.43 42.05 -11.71
N GLU A 163 -3.03 42.53 -12.78
CA GLU A 163 -3.58 41.68 -13.84
C GLU A 163 -2.55 40.75 -14.47
N ALA A 164 -1.33 41.21 -14.69
CA ALA A 164 -0.26 40.40 -15.25
C ALA A 164 0.11 39.20 -14.36
N GLU A 165 0.15 39.41 -13.04
CA GLU A 165 0.46 38.32 -12.09
C GLU A 165 -0.71 37.33 -11.98
N ARG A 166 -1.96 37.83 -12.02
CA ARG A 166 -3.15 36.95 -12.05
C ARG A 166 -3.15 36.02 -13.26
N LEU A 167 -2.90 36.61 -14.46
CA LEU A 167 -2.84 35.84 -15.70
C LEU A 167 -1.74 34.77 -15.64
N ALA A 168 -0.55 35.11 -15.15
CA ALA A 168 0.55 34.14 -15.01
C ALA A 168 0.18 32.95 -14.07
N ILE A 169 -0.53 33.23 -12.97
CA ILE A 169 -0.99 32.16 -12.06
C ILE A 169 -2.05 31.29 -12.72
N ILE A 170 -2.99 31.91 -13.45
CA ILE A 170 -4.06 31.19 -14.16
C ILE A 170 -3.46 30.33 -15.27
N ASP A 171 -2.54 30.85 -16.07
CA ASP A 171 -1.89 30.12 -17.15
C ASP A 171 -1.13 28.90 -16.60
N LYS A 172 -0.39 29.09 -15.51
CA LYS A 172 0.29 27.98 -14.83
C LYS A 172 -0.69 26.90 -14.35
N LYS A 173 -1.83 27.33 -13.79
CA LYS A 173 -2.85 26.37 -13.33
C LYS A 173 -3.51 25.62 -14.49
N ILE A 174 -3.73 26.31 -15.62
CA ILE A 174 -4.23 25.69 -16.85
C ILE A 174 -3.25 24.63 -17.37
N GLU A 175 -1.94 24.92 -17.34
CA GLU A 175 -0.92 23.93 -17.73
C GLU A 175 -0.89 22.72 -16.80
N GLU A 176 -0.99 22.93 -15.47
CA GLU A 176 -1.07 21.84 -14.50
C GLU A 176 -2.29 20.93 -14.78
N VAL A 177 -3.49 21.53 -14.95
CA VAL A 177 -4.72 20.77 -15.22
C VAL A 177 -4.64 20.03 -16.56
N LYS A 178 -4.10 20.65 -17.61
CA LYS A 178 -3.90 19.95 -18.89
C LYS A 178 -2.98 18.76 -18.76
N LYS A 179 -1.90 18.90 -18.00
CA LYS A 179 -0.96 17.80 -17.76
C LYS A 179 -1.62 16.66 -16.96
N GLU A 180 -2.39 16.99 -15.93
CA GLU A 180 -3.15 16.00 -15.16
C GLU A 180 -4.19 15.26 -16.03
N GLU A 181 -4.88 15.98 -16.92
CA GLU A 181 -5.82 15.38 -17.86
C GLU A 181 -5.15 14.48 -18.90
N GLU A 182 -3.97 14.86 -19.40
CA GLU A 182 -3.18 14.04 -20.32
C GLU A 182 -2.67 12.76 -19.63
N GLU A 183 -2.16 12.89 -18.41
CA GLU A 183 -1.72 11.74 -17.59
C GLU A 183 -2.91 10.79 -17.27
N ALA A 184 -4.07 11.36 -16.92
CA ALA A 184 -5.28 10.57 -16.67
C ALA A 184 -5.79 9.85 -17.93
N LYS A 185 -5.76 10.50 -19.09
CA LYS A 185 -6.10 9.88 -20.38
C LYS A 185 -5.14 8.75 -20.74
N ALA A 186 -3.82 9.00 -20.60
CA ALA A 186 -2.80 8.00 -20.87
C ALA A 186 -2.93 6.78 -19.93
N LEU A 187 -3.31 7.00 -18.66
CA LEU A 187 -3.56 5.93 -17.72
C LEU A 187 -4.81 5.13 -18.10
N ALA A 188 -5.91 5.81 -18.42
CA ALA A 188 -7.16 5.18 -18.86
C ALA A 188 -6.99 4.38 -20.15
N GLU A 189 -6.24 4.88 -21.14
CA GLU A 189 -5.90 4.16 -22.36
C GLU A 189 -5.07 2.91 -22.07
N LYS A 190 -4.11 3.01 -21.15
CA LYS A 190 -3.28 1.89 -20.73
C LYS A 190 -4.08 0.80 -20.00
N GLU A 191 -5.00 1.21 -19.12
CA GLU A 191 -5.90 0.30 -18.42
C GLU A 191 -6.87 -0.38 -19.40
N ALA A 192 -7.44 0.39 -20.34
CA ALA A 192 -8.29 -0.16 -21.40
C ALA A 192 -7.55 -1.15 -22.31
N TYR A 193 -6.30 -0.85 -22.67
CA TYR A 193 -5.46 -1.76 -23.43
C TYR A 193 -5.17 -3.05 -22.67
N LEU A 194 -4.84 -2.96 -21.37
CA LEU A 194 -4.61 -4.15 -20.52
C LEU A 194 -5.87 -4.99 -20.39
N ALA A 195 -7.03 -4.37 -20.16
CA ALA A 195 -8.32 -5.05 -20.07
C ALA A 195 -8.68 -5.73 -21.39
N GLU A 196 -8.39 -5.12 -22.54
CA GLU A 196 -8.60 -5.72 -23.86
C GLU A 196 -7.67 -6.92 -24.10
N GLN A 197 -6.41 -6.84 -23.64
CA GLN A 197 -5.45 -7.94 -23.70
C GLN A 197 -5.88 -9.12 -22.81
N GLU A 198 -6.36 -8.85 -21.61
CA GLU A 198 -6.90 -9.88 -20.71
C GLU A 198 -8.15 -10.54 -21.30
N ALA A 199 -9.05 -9.75 -21.91
CA ALA A 199 -10.25 -10.26 -22.56
C ALA A 199 -9.94 -11.12 -23.80
N LYS A 200 -8.86 -10.81 -24.52
CA LYS A 200 -8.39 -11.59 -25.69
C LYS A 200 -7.59 -12.84 -25.32
N GLY A 201 -7.32 -13.08 -24.03
CA GLY A 201 -6.60 -14.27 -23.55
C GLY A 201 -5.13 -14.35 -24.00
N THR A 202 -4.58 -13.27 -24.50
CA THR A 202 -3.17 -13.15 -24.84
C THR A 202 -2.41 -12.73 -23.59
N GLY A 203 -1.90 -13.72 -22.85
CA GLY A 203 -0.99 -13.44 -21.75
C GLY A 203 0.18 -12.56 -22.22
N ILE A 204 0.55 -11.59 -21.38
CA ILE A 204 1.64 -10.66 -21.64
C ILE A 204 2.92 -11.45 -21.91
N ASP A 205 3.36 -11.48 -23.18
CA ASP A 205 4.71 -11.90 -23.52
C ASP A 205 5.69 -10.92 -22.89
N ARG A 206 6.41 -11.38 -21.88
CA ARG A 206 7.58 -10.65 -21.38
C ARG A 206 8.59 -10.58 -22.53
N PRO A 207 9.10 -9.40 -22.91
CA PRO A 207 10.15 -9.30 -23.90
C PRO A 207 11.40 -9.99 -23.34
N GLY A 208 11.74 -11.16 -23.88
CA GLY A 208 13.00 -11.81 -23.55
C GLY A 208 13.02 -13.33 -23.43
N THR A 209 12.00 -14.07 -23.85
CA THR A 209 12.12 -15.52 -23.99
C THR A 209 11.40 -15.99 -25.26
N GLU A 210 12.18 -16.34 -26.26
CA GLU A 210 11.69 -17.10 -27.41
C GLU A 210 11.19 -18.47 -26.91
N THR A 211 9.88 -18.60 -26.69
CA THR A 211 9.26 -19.91 -26.51
C THR A 211 8.18 -20.07 -27.53
N ASN A 212 8.39 -21.02 -28.46
CA ASN A 212 7.40 -21.53 -29.40
C ASN A 212 6.05 -21.74 -28.68
N ALA A 213 5.08 -20.91 -29.00
CA ALA A 213 3.71 -21.04 -28.54
C ALA A 213 3.12 -22.34 -29.07
N VAL A 214 2.96 -23.33 -28.21
CA VAL A 214 2.10 -24.47 -28.48
C VAL A 214 0.66 -24.00 -28.27
N VAL A 215 -0.07 -23.80 -29.39
CA VAL A 215 -1.52 -23.55 -29.37
C VAL A 215 -2.21 -24.72 -28.70
N LEU A 216 -2.76 -24.53 -27.51
CA LEU A 216 -3.63 -25.50 -26.84
C LEU A 216 -5.06 -25.29 -27.32
N PRO A 217 -5.68 -26.28 -27.95
CA PRO A 217 -7.10 -26.21 -28.28
C PRO A 217 -7.94 -26.50 -27.03
N ASN A 218 -8.77 -25.54 -26.69
CA ASN A 218 -10.00 -25.67 -25.90
C ASN A 218 -9.89 -26.24 -24.48
N ALA A 219 -9.75 -25.37 -23.47
CA ALA A 219 -9.98 -25.72 -22.07
C ALA A 219 -11.23 -25.01 -21.54
N SER A 220 -12.38 -25.59 -21.81
CA SER A 220 -13.58 -25.36 -21.03
C SER A 220 -13.48 -26.19 -19.75
N GLY A 221 -13.41 -25.51 -18.59
CA GLY A 221 -13.65 -26.10 -17.28
C GLY A 221 -12.41 -26.29 -16.40
N GLY A 222 -12.31 -25.48 -15.34
CA GLY A 222 -11.61 -25.76 -14.11
C GLY A 222 -10.07 -25.69 -14.20
N ALA A 223 -9.48 -24.73 -13.49
CA ALA A 223 -8.03 -24.59 -13.33
C ALA A 223 -7.43 -25.84 -12.66
N SER A 224 -7.16 -26.88 -13.43
CA SER A 224 -6.38 -28.04 -13.02
C SER A 224 -4.92 -27.76 -13.35
N PHE A 225 -4.07 -27.75 -12.32
CA PHE A 225 -2.64 -27.60 -12.47
C PHE A 225 -2.10 -28.59 -13.52
N TYR A 226 -1.18 -28.14 -14.38
CA TYR A 226 -0.62 -28.88 -15.53
C TYR A 226 -0.37 -30.37 -15.28
N PHE A 227 0.19 -30.74 -14.11
CA PHE A 227 0.50 -32.13 -13.76
C PHE A 227 -0.72 -33.03 -13.46
N TYR A 228 -1.90 -32.45 -13.28
CA TYR A 228 -3.13 -33.20 -13.02
C TYR A 228 -3.95 -33.47 -14.31
N ASN A 229 -3.47 -32.97 -15.46
CA ASN A 229 -4.12 -33.24 -16.75
C ASN A 229 -3.38 -34.39 -17.47
N PRO A 230 -3.95 -35.62 -17.52
CA PRO A 230 -3.31 -36.79 -18.11
C PRO A 230 -2.91 -36.61 -19.59
N GLN A 231 -3.68 -35.84 -20.37
CA GLN A 231 -3.38 -35.55 -21.77
C GLN A 231 -2.15 -34.67 -21.94
N THR A 232 -2.01 -33.63 -21.11
CA THR A 232 -0.85 -32.72 -21.15
C THR A 232 0.42 -33.42 -20.70
N VAL A 233 0.31 -34.29 -19.70
CA VAL A 233 1.44 -35.12 -19.24
C VAL A 233 1.88 -36.12 -20.30
N ALA A 234 0.92 -36.77 -21.00
CA ALA A 234 1.22 -37.73 -22.08
C ALA A 234 1.89 -37.03 -23.27
N GLN A 235 1.41 -35.85 -23.67
CA GLN A 235 2.02 -35.04 -24.74
C GLN A 235 3.42 -34.58 -24.37
N GLY A 236 3.61 -34.08 -23.13
CA GLY A 236 4.91 -33.67 -22.62
C GLY A 236 5.91 -34.81 -22.59
N LYS A 237 5.49 -36.01 -22.19
CA LYS A 237 6.31 -37.22 -22.19
C LYS A 237 6.73 -37.63 -23.63
N THR A 238 5.83 -37.54 -24.57
CA THR A 238 6.09 -37.84 -25.99
C THR A 238 7.07 -36.81 -26.59
N GLN A 239 6.89 -35.52 -26.33
CA GLN A 239 7.80 -34.47 -26.79
C GLN A 239 9.18 -34.60 -26.16
N PHE A 240 9.26 -34.92 -24.86
CA PHE A 240 10.52 -35.18 -24.18
C PHE A 240 11.29 -36.35 -24.79
N GLN A 241 10.59 -37.48 -25.05
CA GLN A 241 11.19 -38.65 -25.71
C GLN A 241 11.66 -38.36 -27.15
N ARG A 242 10.92 -37.49 -27.87
CA ARG A 242 11.29 -37.09 -29.25
C ARG A 242 12.54 -36.19 -29.27
N LYS A 243 12.70 -35.33 -28.27
CA LYS A 243 13.80 -34.36 -28.18
C LYS A 243 15.06 -34.97 -27.55
N TRP A 244 14.91 -35.84 -26.56
CA TRP A 244 15.99 -36.31 -25.71
C TRP A 244 16.20 -37.84 -25.77
N GLY A 245 15.39 -38.58 -26.53
CA GLY A 245 15.48 -40.05 -26.64
C GLY A 245 14.90 -40.76 -25.40
N ARG A 246 14.85 -42.10 -25.48
CA ARG A 246 14.56 -42.96 -24.29
C ARG A 246 15.81 -43.15 -23.48
N ARG A 247 15.88 -42.43 -22.38
CA ARG A 247 16.95 -42.67 -21.37
C ARG A 247 16.36 -43.50 -20.23
N PRO A 248 16.86 -44.69 -19.92
CA PRO A 248 16.55 -45.41 -18.68
C PRO A 248 17.13 -44.63 -17.50
N LEU A 249 16.43 -44.67 -16.35
CA LEU A 249 17.00 -44.23 -15.08
C LEU A 249 18.08 -45.24 -14.71
N GLU A 250 19.32 -44.81 -14.66
CA GLU A 250 20.43 -45.59 -14.05
C GLU A 250 20.53 -45.13 -12.58
N ASP A 251 20.37 -46.10 -11.68
CA ASP A 251 20.63 -45.89 -10.24
C ASP A 251 22.12 -45.58 -10.04
N HIS A 252 22.41 -44.44 -9.41
CA HIS A 252 23.75 -44.07 -8.94
C HIS A 252 23.93 -44.43 -7.49
#